data_0decf24c85a3d139e2c4fe3d78b2103c
#
_entry.id   0decf24c85a3d139e2c4fe3d78b2103c
#
_cell.length_a   1.000
_cell.length_b   1.000
_cell.length_c   1.000
_cell.angle_alpha   90.00
_cell.angle_beta   90.00
_cell.angle_gamma   90.00
#
_symmetry.space_group_name_H-M   'P 1'
#
loop_
_entity.id
_entity.type
_entity.pdbx_description
1 polymer ?
#
loop_
_entity_poly.entity_id
_entity_poly.type
_entity_poly.pdbx_seq_one_letter_code
_entity_poly.pdbx_strand_id
1 'polypeptide(L)'
;MQRLTHILLGLVIALAVVANRAAAEIPFVDGDRILVLGDSITQNGQYVALVEAYLWAAYPDRDLDIINAGLSSETVSGITEPVHPNPRPNVHKRLAKALELSKPNWVIVCYGMNDGIYHPESPQIVDAYREGMQQLIDRVAEQDAKLVLLTPPSFDVQAPPIQARLAEVTQDEPYGYRNPFPEYDQTLVKLGEIVKSLQSHDSVERVIDVHQATDAYLKRVKAANPQYAYGDGVHPPADGHLAMALGLLAGLGCDTEEARSRLEQLTGLRPADQAGEATEAQRQFHQRLLARFNQRSAAYRQAIGSDKPVAADAEVLREIDAAAESAEAELRTLVSTAIATNDEESVYARYAEAAEKRWASEMARIEKLNATETHPDDAVLFIGSSSIRLWDTIQADVAPYQPIQRGYGGARYSDLAVFAERLITPHRYRAMVVFVGNDVTGSDGDLSLSEIERLARYVVGVSRAHQPDAPVLLVEVTPTSSRYRVWPQIRRVNDLLREITLTEPNTYFIPTAEYYLDPQNKPVDRYFRSDLLHLNEQGYAVWTALIKRRLDEVVRAGATEPLTPH
;
A
#
# COMPACT_ATOMS: atom_id res chain seq x y z
N MET A 1 -16.69 25.39 44.28
CA MET A 1 -16.46 25.77 42.88
C MET A 1 -15.14 25.22 42.27
N GLN A 2 -14.17 24.74 43.07
CA GLN A 2 -12.89 24.17 42.54
C GLN A 2 -12.93 22.69 42.13
N ARG A 3 -13.96 21.93 42.41
CA ARG A 3 -14.09 20.51 42.03
C ARG A 3 -14.78 20.25 40.69
N LEU A 4 -15.46 21.21 40.12
CA LEU A 4 -16.10 21.10 38.80
C LEU A 4 -15.13 21.45 37.65
N THR A 5 -14.09 22.24 37.90
CA THR A 5 -13.12 22.65 36.88
C THR A 5 -12.13 21.54 36.50
N HIS A 6 -11.87 20.59 37.42
CA HIS A 6 -10.95 19.45 37.14
C HIS A 6 -11.64 18.30 36.39
N ILE A 7 -12.98 18.21 36.45
CA ILE A 7 -13.73 17.17 35.70
C ILE A 7 -13.89 17.58 34.22
N LEU A 8 -14.05 18.86 33.94
CA LEU A 8 -14.11 19.36 32.56
C LEU A 8 -12.75 19.36 31.84
N LEU A 9 -11.65 19.56 32.57
CA LEU A 9 -10.31 19.49 31.98
C LEU A 9 -9.88 18.03 31.71
N GLY A 10 -10.33 17.09 32.52
CA GLY A 10 -10.11 15.64 32.30
C GLY A 10 -10.90 15.08 31.11
N LEU A 11 -12.09 15.63 30.83
CA LEU A 11 -12.91 15.20 29.68
C LEU A 11 -12.40 15.77 28.34
N VAL A 12 -11.79 16.94 28.34
CA VAL A 12 -11.22 17.56 27.13
C VAL A 12 -9.88 16.90 26.75
N ILE A 13 -9.11 16.40 27.73
CA ILE A 13 -7.86 15.67 27.46
C ILE A 13 -8.13 14.21 27.03
N ALA A 14 -9.23 13.61 27.49
CA ALA A 14 -9.63 12.25 27.05
C ALA A 14 -10.25 12.24 25.64
N LEU A 15 -10.78 13.35 25.13
CA LEU A 15 -11.27 13.47 23.75
C LEU A 15 -10.16 13.81 22.73
N ALA A 16 -8.96 14.17 23.18
CA ALA A 16 -7.82 14.50 22.29
C ALA A 16 -6.88 13.32 22.01
N VAL A 17 -7.13 12.11 22.52
CA VAL A 17 -6.27 10.91 22.34
C VAL A 17 -6.96 9.79 21.56
N VAL A 18 -8.18 10.01 21.07
CA VAL A 18 -8.73 9.22 19.95
C VAL A 18 -8.41 9.96 18.66
N ALA A 19 -7.13 10.21 18.40
CA ALA A 19 -6.66 10.50 17.06
C ALA A 19 -6.80 9.20 16.26
N ASN A 20 -7.92 9.13 15.58
CA ASN A 20 -8.15 8.30 14.41
C ASN A 20 -6.85 8.24 13.58
N ARG A 21 -6.15 7.12 13.58
CA ARG A 21 -5.25 6.79 12.48
C ARG A 21 -6.13 6.39 11.30
N ALA A 22 -6.85 7.36 10.74
CA ALA A 22 -7.15 7.32 9.34
C ALA A 22 -5.82 7.09 8.62
N ALA A 23 -5.73 6.11 7.75
CA ALA A 23 -4.61 5.99 6.83
C ALA A 23 -4.32 7.40 6.32
N ALA A 24 -3.09 7.88 6.46
CA ALA A 24 -2.79 9.27 6.13
C ALA A 24 -3.14 9.45 4.65
N GLU A 25 -4.20 10.16 4.39
CA GLU A 25 -4.69 10.41 3.04
C GLU A 25 -3.59 11.10 2.26
N ILE A 26 -3.34 10.67 1.01
CA ILE A 26 -2.37 11.36 0.16
C ILE A 26 -2.77 12.83 0.03
N PRO A 27 -1.79 13.75 -0.03
CA PRO A 27 -2.10 15.18 -0.01
C PRO A 27 -2.76 15.70 -1.28
N PHE A 28 -2.73 14.91 -2.38
CA PHE A 28 -3.26 15.30 -3.68
C PHE A 28 -4.78 15.08 -3.75
N VAL A 29 -5.49 16.04 -4.32
CA VAL A 29 -6.94 15.98 -4.54
C VAL A 29 -7.27 15.88 -6.03
N ASP A 30 -8.54 15.56 -6.34
CA ASP A 30 -9.02 15.50 -7.72
C ASP A 30 -8.76 16.82 -8.47
N GLY A 31 -8.23 16.72 -9.69
CA GLY A 31 -7.85 17.85 -10.53
C GLY A 31 -6.47 18.45 -10.25
N ASP A 32 -5.71 17.92 -9.29
CA ASP A 32 -4.35 18.42 -9.00
C ASP A 32 -3.39 18.15 -10.14
N ARG A 33 -2.59 19.17 -10.44
CA ARG A 33 -1.49 19.12 -11.39
C ARG A 33 -0.16 19.10 -10.65
N ILE A 34 0.67 18.09 -10.93
CA ILE A 34 1.89 17.78 -10.19
C ILE A 34 3.08 17.88 -11.15
N LEU A 35 3.94 18.88 -10.94
CA LEU A 35 5.21 19.02 -11.67
C LEU A 35 6.31 18.25 -10.93
N VAL A 36 7.06 17.39 -11.64
CA VAL A 36 8.21 16.69 -11.07
C VAL A 36 9.49 17.25 -11.66
N LEU A 37 10.36 17.79 -10.81
CA LEU A 37 11.66 18.35 -11.13
C LEU A 37 12.79 17.48 -10.57
N GLY A 38 13.88 17.36 -11.28
CA GLY A 38 15.05 16.58 -10.88
C GLY A 38 16.03 16.41 -12.03
N ASP A 39 17.02 15.57 -11.80
CA ASP A 39 18.12 15.30 -12.72
C ASP A 39 17.85 14.15 -13.72
N SER A 40 18.90 13.42 -14.15
CA SER A 40 18.80 12.29 -15.06
C SER A 40 17.95 11.12 -14.53
N ILE A 41 17.91 10.91 -13.22
CA ILE A 41 17.11 9.85 -12.60
C ILE A 41 15.63 10.18 -12.75
N THR A 42 15.26 11.44 -12.52
CA THR A 42 13.90 11.95 -12.77
C THR A 42 13.61 12.07 -14.27
N GLN A 43 14.59 12.39 -15.12
CA GLN A 43 14.40 12.37 -16.57
C GLN A 43 14.08 10.95 -17.09
N ASN A 44 14.73 9.91 -16.58
CA ASN A 44 14.37 8.52 -16.87
C ASN A 44 12.90 8.25 -16.46
N GLY A 45 12.50 8.77 -15.29
CA GLY A 45 11.11 8.92 -14.87
C GLY A 45 10.39 7.64 -14.52
N GLN A 46 11.02 6.47 -14.58
CA GLN A 46 10.34 5.22 -14.32
C GLN A 46 9.71 5.17 -12.92
N TYR A 47 10.35 5.71 -11.89
CA TYR A 47 9.75 5.78 -10.54
C TYR A 47 8.51 6.66 -10.50
N VAL A 48 8.47 7.77 -11.27
CA VAL A 48 7.31 8.66 -11.35
C VAL A 48 6.15 7.97 -12.07
N ALA A 49 6.44 7.29 -13.18
CA ALA A 49 5.43 6.52 -13.92
C ALA A 49 4.83 5.38 -13.08
N LEU A 50 5.63 4.74 -12.23
CA LEU A 50 5.15 3.72 -11.28
C LEU A 50 4.24 4.34 -10.21
N VAL A 51 4.60 5.50 -9.67
CA VAL A 51 3.73 6.25 -8.73
C VAL A 51 2.41 6.61 -9.41
N GLU A 52 2.44 7.12 -10.63
CA GLU A 52 1.23 7.45 -11.41
C GLU A 52 0.33 6.21 -11.60
N ALA A 53 0.90 5.08 -12.01
CA ALA A 53 0.16 3.82 -12.17
C ALA A 53 -0.48 3.33 -10.87
N TYR A 54 0.22 3.46 -9.74
CA TYR A 54 -0.34 3.14 -8.43
C TYR A 54 -1.49 4.08 -8.08
N LEU A 55 -1.34 5.38 -8.30
CA LEU A 55 -2.38 6.37 -7.99
C LEU A 55 -3.65 6.12 -8.82
N TRP A 56 -3.55 5.73 -10.08
CA TRP A 56 -4.71 5.31 -10.88
C TRP A 56 -5.42 4.08 -10.30
N ALA A 57 -4.64 3.14 -9.75
CA ALA A 57 -5.16 1.92 -9.16
C ALA A 57 -5.82 2.14 -7.78
N ALA A 58 -5.22 2.99 -6.96
CA ALA A 58 -5.64 3.23 -5.58
C ALA A 58 -6.70 4.33 -5.44
N TYR A 59 -6.70 5.29 -6.38
CA TYR A 59 -7.59 6.46 -6.39
C TYR A 59 -8.22 6.66 -7.77
N PRO A 60 -9.03 5.71 -8.27
CA PRO A 60 -9.56 5.73 -9.64
C PRO A 60 -10.44 6.95 -9.92
N ASP A 61 -11.06 7.52 -8.91
CA ASP A 61 -11.95 8.69 -8.99
C ASP A 61 -11.20 10.03 -8.98
N ARG A 62 -9.86 10.02 -8.85
CA ARG A 62 -9.03 11.24 -8.89
C ARG A 62 -8.38 11.41 -10.25
N ASP A 63 -8.57 12.57 -10.84
CA ASP A 63 -7.86 13.00 -12.05
C ASP A 63 -6.62 13.78 -11.65
N LEU A 64 -5.46 13.10 -11.63
CA LEU A 64 -4.16 13.68 -11.25
C LEU A 64 -3.29 13.81 -12.47
N ASP A 65 -2.91 15.05 -12.82
CA ASP A 65 -2.08 15.36 -13.98
C ASP A 65 -0.60 15.45 -13.59
N ILE A 66 0.20 14.40 -13.83
CA ILE A 66 1.62 14.33 -13.48
C ILE A 66 2.51 14.68 -14.67
N ILE A 67 3.25 15.77 -14.55
CA ILE A 67 4.18 16.29 -15.58
C ILE A 67 5.62 16.09 -15.11
N ASN A 68 6.36 15.22 -15.77
CA ASN A 68 7.79 15.05 -15.49
C ASN A 68 8.64 15.99 -16.36
N ALA A 69 9.38 16.87 -15.70
CA ALA A 69 10.31 17.80 -16.32
C ALA A 69 11.77 17.61 -15.86
N GLY A 70 12.14 16.40 -15.40
CA GLY A 70 13.53 16.06 -15.06
C GLY A 70 14.48 16.30 -16.24
N LEU A 71 15.71 16.77 -15.96
CA LEU A 71 16.70 17.08 -16.97
C LEU A 71 18.08 16.50 -16.61
N SER A 72 18.65 15.74 -17.53
CA SER A 72 19.96 15.08 -17.32
C SER A 72 21.06 16.05 -16.93
N SER A 73 21.89 15.66 -15.99
CA SER A 73 23.01 16.42 -15.40
C SER A 73 22.61 17.70 -14.66
N GLU A 74 21.31 17.98 -14.51
CA GLU A 74 20.83 19.20 -13.88
C GLU A 74 21.17 19.26 -12.38
N THR A 75 21.42 20.47 -11.90
CA THR A 75 21.66 20.80 -10.50
C THR A 75 20.72 21.90 -10.05
N VAL A 76 20.44 21.96 -8.77
CA VAL A 76 19.78 23.10 -8.13
C VAL A 76 20.82 24.11 -7.60
N SER A 77 22.03 23.64 -7.29
CA SER A 77 23.14 24.47 -6.83
C SER A 77 23.80 25.33 -7.92
N GLY A 78 23.70 24.90 -9.18
CA GLY A 78 24.36 25.55 -10.30
C GLY A 78 25.89 25.34 -10.36
N ILE A 79 26.47 24.54 -9.47
CA ILE A 79 27.90 24.23 -9.48
C ILE A 79 28.19 23.09 -10.48
N THR A 80 29.41 23.05 -10.95
CA THR A 80 29.91 22.05 -11.90
C THR A 80 31.32 21.66 -11.51
N GLU A 81 31.64 20.37 -11.52
CA GLU A 81 33.01 19.90 -11.30
C GLU A 81 33.95 20.33 -12.43
N PRO A 82 35.23 20.63 -12.15
CA PRO A 82 36.17 21.13 -13.15
C PRO A 82 36.38 20.20 -14.35
N VAL A 83 36.18 18.89 -14.17
CA VAL A 83 36.39 17.85 -15.20
C VAL A 83 35.17 17.62 -16.09
N HIS A 84 34.04 18.26 -15.80
CA HIS A 84 32.86 18.13 -16.62
C HIS A 84 33.04 18.93 -17.95
N PRO A 85 32.70 18.32 -19.11
CA PRO A 85 33.02 18.91 -20.41
C PRO A 85 32.25 20.21 -20.68
N ASN A 86 31.12 20.43 -20.04
CA ASN A 86 30.28 21.63 -20.17
C ASN A 86 29.72 21.99 -18.80
N PRO A 87 29.34 23.25 -18.54
CA PRO A 87 28.60 23.60 -17.34
C PRO A 87 27.34 22.73 -17.22
N ARG A 88 27.07 22.21 -16.01
CA ARG A 88 25.84 21.47 -15.74
C ARG A 88 24.63 22.38 -15.91
N PRO A 89 23.52 21.90 -16.46
CA PRO A 89 22.27 22.65 -16.46
C PRO A 89 21.89 23.05 -15.03
N ASN A 90 21.31 24.25 -14.92
CA ASN A 90 20.83 24.78 -13.64
C ASN A 90 19.32 25.01 -13.73
N VAL A 91 18.55 24.40 -12.83
CA VAL A 91 17.08 24.48 -12.83
C VAL A 91 16.56 25.91 -12.78
N HIS A 92 17.24 26.82 -12.10
CA HIS A 92 16.82 28.23 -11.97
C HIS A 92 16.74 28.97 -13.31
N LYS A 93 17.48 28.52 -14.33
CA LYS A 93 17.42 29.11 -15.67
C LYS A 93 16.14 28.77 -16.44
N ARG A 94 15.44 27.69 -16.06
CA ARG A 94 14.23 27.22 -16.73
C ARG A 94 13.01 27.10 -15.81
N LEU A 95 13.17 27.25 -14.49
CA LEU A 95 12.12 27.06 -13.50
C LEU A 95 10.89 27.93 -13.79
N ALA A 96 11.09 29.21 -14.07
CA ALA A 96 9.98 30.13 -14.39
C ALA A 96 9.14 29.62 -15.58
N LYS A 97 9.81 29.10 -16.63
CA LYS A 97 9.13 28.54 -17.81
C LYS A 97 8.44 27.21 -17.49
N ALA A 98 9.06 26.39 -16.66
CA ALA A 98 8.44 25.14 -16.20
C ALA A 98 7.14 25.42 -15.44
N LEU A 99 7.15 26.36 -14.51
CA LEU A 99 5.97 26.76 -13.72
C LEU A 99 4.89 27.41 -14.62
N GLU A 100 5.29 28.28 -15.56
CA GLU A 100 4.37 28.93 -16.51
C GLU A 100 3.61 27.91 -17.37
N LEU A 101 4.31 26.91 -17.90
CA LEU A 101 3.73 25.91 -18.81
C LEU A 101 2.91 24.84 -18.07
N SER A 102 3.41 24.38 -16.92
CA SER A 102 2.73 23.31 -16.16
C SER A 102 1.63 23.83 -15.27
N LYS A 103 1.70 25.07 -14.75
CA LYS A 103 0.75 25.65 -13.77
C LYS A 103 0.41 24.67 -12.65
N PRO A 104 1.40 24.19 -11.88
CA PRO A 104 1.21 23.10 -10.98
C PRO A 104 0.53 23.56 -9.67
N ASN A 105 -0.29 22.67 -9.06
CA ASN A 105 -0.70 22.80 -7.66
C ASN A 105 0.38 22.25 -6.72
N TRP A 106 1.17 21.30 -7.24
CA TRP A 106 2.22 20.61 -6.48
C TRP A 106 3.52 20.53 -7.28
N VAL A 107 4.65 20.64 -6.60
CA VAL A 107 5.97 20.39 -7.18
C VAL A 107 6.70 19.33 -6.35
N ILE A 108 7.05 18.20 -6.98
CA ILE A 108 7.91 17.18 -6.40
C ILE A 108 9.34 17.45 -6.86
N VAL A 109 10.29 17.52 -5.94
CA VAL A 109 11.69 17.93 -6.22
C VAL A 109 12.65 16.82 -5.76
N CYS A 110 13.51 16.34 -6.67
CA CYS A 110 14.54 15.34 -6.40
C CYS A 110 15.87 15.74 -7.04
N TYR A 111 16.69 16.51 -6.32
CA TYR A 111 18.05 16.91 -6.70
C TYR A 111 19.08 16.44 -5.68
N GLY A 112 20.36 16.45 -6.05
CA GLY A 112 21.48 16.16 -5.17
C GLY A 112 22.54 15.26 -5.81
N MET A 113 22.15 14.31 -6.67
CA MET A 113 23.09 13.38 -7.29
C MET A 113 24.20 14.11 -8.08
N ASN A 114 23.87 15.20 -8.75
CA ASN A 114 24.82 16.02 -9.48
C ASN A 114 25.34 17.22 -8.67
N ASP A 115 24.60 17.64 -7.64
CA ASP A 115 24.93 18.82 -6.83
C ASP A 115 26.15 18.61 -5.94
N GLY A 116 26.37 17.37 -5.48
CA GLY A 116 27.58 16.99 -4.78
C GLY A 116 28.82 16.92 -5.68
N ILE A 117 28.65 17.11 -7.02
CA ILE A 117 29.72 17.10 -8.05
C ILE A 117 30.68 15.91 -7.93
N TYR A 118 30.22 14.81 -7.34
CA TYR A 118 31.00 13.58 -7.07
C TYR A 118 32.23 13.77 -6.20
N HIS A 119 32.22 14.81 -5.35
CA HIS A 119 33.29 15.20 -4.43
C HIS A 119 32.94 14.82 -2.97
N PRO A 120 33.98 14.81 -2.08
CA PRO A 120 33.76 14.90 -0.64
C PRO A 120 32.91 16.13 -0.31
N GLU A 121 32.13 16.04 0.78
CA GLU A 121 31.39 17.21 1.25
C GLU A 121 32.35 18.40 1.53
N SER A 122 31.89 19.58 1.20
CA SER A 122 32.59 20.83 1.50
C SER A 122 31.61 21.96 1.78
N PRO A 123 31.99 23.00 2.52
CA PRO A 123 31.12 24.17 2.73
C PRO A 123 30.57 24.74 1.42
N GLN A 124 31.41 24.80 0.37
CA GLN A 124 31.00 25.32 -0.93
C GLN A 124 29.85 24.49 -1.53
N ILE A 125 29.92 23.16 -1.49
CA ILE A 125 28.87 22.25 -2.00
C ILE A 125 27.60 22.40 -1.16
N VAL A 126 27.74 22.33 0.15
CA VAL A 126 26.67 22.38 1.13
C VAL A 126 25.89 23.70 1.05
N ASP A 127 26.63 24.83 1.00
CA ASP A 127 25.99 26.15 0.97
C ASP A 127 25.33 26.42 -0.38
N ALA A 128 25.98 26.10 -1.50
CA ALA A 128 25.39 26.25 -2.83
C ALA A 128 24.12 25.40 -3.00
N TYR A 129 24.11 24.17 -2.48
CA TYR A 129 22.92 23.31 -2.52
C TYR A 129 21.78 23.87 -1.66
N ARG A 130 22.08 24.31 -0.44
CA ARG A 130 21.10 24.93 0.46
C ARG A 130 20.49 26.20 -0.17
N GLU A 131 21.32 27.09 -0.70
CA GLU A 131 20.87 28.31 -1.35
C GLU A 131 20.00 27.99 -2.58
N GLY A 132 20.42 27.04 -3.41
CA GLY A 132 19.68 26.64 -4.59
C GLY A 132 18.31 26.04 -4.22
N MET A 133 18.25 25.16 -3.24
CA MET A 133 16.98 24.58 -2.77
C MET A 133 16.06 25.66 -2.21
N GLN A 134 16.57 26.59 -1.41
CA GLN A 134 15.78 27.69 -0.86
C GLN A 134 15.20 28.56 -1.98
N GLN A 135 16.02 28.98 -2.97
CA GLN A 135 15.58 29.75 -4.12
C GLN A 135 14.48 29.03 -4.92
N LEU A 136 14.60 27.69 -5.10
CA LEU A 136 13.59 26.90 -5.78
C LEU A 136 12.28 26.92 -5.00
N ILE A 137 12.33 26.69 -3.70
CA ILE A 137 11.14 26.70 -2.83
C ILE A 137 10.45 28.06 -2.87
N ASP A 138 11.21 29.17 -2.74
CA ASP A 138 10.66 30.53 -2.76
C ASP A 138 9.94 30.80 -4.11
N ARG A 139 10.55 30.38 -5.22
CA ARG A 139 9.94 30.58 -6.57
C ARG A 139 8.69 29.74 -6.80
N VAL A 140 8.62 28.55 -6.24
CA VAL A 140 7.41 27.71 -6.30
C VAL A 140 6.33 28.30 -5.41
N ALA A 141 6.68 28.77 -4.22
CA ALA A 141 5.78 29.43 -3.29
C ALA A 141 5.12 30.69 -3.87
N GLU A 142 5.85 31.47 -4.68
CA GLU A 142 5.32 32.64 -5.41
C GLU A 142 4.14 32.27 -6.36
N GLN A 143 3.95 31.00 -6.69
CA GLN A 143 2.88 30.50 -7.55
C GLN A 143 1.76 29.80 -6.76
N ASP A 144 1.72 29.95 -5.43
CA ASP A 144 0.79 29.28 -4.51
C ASP A 144 0.83 27.73 -4.63
N ALA A 145 1.91 27.16 -5.18
CA ALA A 145 2.09 25.72 -5.28
C ALA A 145 2.76 25.15 -4.02
N LYS A 146 2.38 23.94 -3.65
CA LYS A 146 2.96 23.18 -2.53
C LYS A 146 4.11 22.30 -3.00
N LEU A 147 5.02 21.97 -2.08
CA LEU A 147 6.19 21.15 -2.40
C LEU A 147 6.20 19.84 -1.62
N VAL A 148 6.66 18.81 -2.33
CA VAL A 148 7.16 17.55 -1.77
C VAL A 148 8.64 17.46 -2.13
N LEU A 149 9.51 17.47 -1.13
CA LEU A 149 10.95 17.40 -1.32
C LEU A 149 11.42 15.96 -1.08
N LEU A 150 12.24 15.44 -1.99
CA LEU A 150 12.85 14.12 -1.87
C LEU A 150 14.34 14.29 -1.56
N THR A 151 14.86 13.47 -0.63
CA THR A 151 16.32 13.35 -0.48
C THR A 151 16.91 12.73 -1.75
N PRO A 152 18.19 13.03 -2.10
CA PRO A 152 18.84 12.35 -3.22
C PRO A 152 18.84 10.83 -2.98
N PRO A 153 18.60 9.98 -4.02
CA PRO A 153 18.70 8.52 -3.87
C PRO A 153 20.15 8.09 -3.63
N SER A 154 20.33 6.82 -3.21
CA SER A 154 21.66 6.26 -2.92
C SER A 154 22.55 6.15 -4.15
N PHE A 155 23.85 6.30 -3.93
CA PHE A 155 24.94 6.07 -4.88
C PHE A 155 25.65 4.75 -4.57
N ASP A 156 25.80 3.87 -5.57
CA ASP A 156 26.48 2.59 -5.41
C ASP A 156 27.89 2.61 -5.97
N VAL A 157 28.85 2.97 -5.15
CA VAL A 157 30.26 2.95 -5.54
C VAL A 157 30.74 1.53 -5.94
N GLN A 158 30.10 0.48 -5.44
CA GLN A 158 30.47 -0.90 -5.73
C GLN A 158 29.88 -1.42 -7.05
N ALA A 159 29.09 -0.61 -7.75
CA ALA A 159 28.56 -1.00 -9.07
C ALA A 159 29.71 -1.28 -10.05
N PRO A 160 29.66 -2.41 -10.80
CA PRO A 160 30.73 -2.79 -11.72
C PRO A 160 31.16 -1.69 -12.70
N PRO A 161 30.26 -0.88 -13.28
CA PRO A 161 30.66 0.21 -14.16
C PRO A 161 31.48 1.32 -13.46
N ILE A 162 31.22 1.58 -12.18
CA ILE A 162 32.00 2.53 -11.39
C ILE A 162 33.37 1.92 -11.07
N GLN A 163 33.39 0.68 -10.59
CA GLN A 163 34.64 -0.01 -10.26
C GLN A 163 35.57 -0.14 -11.46
N ALA A 164 35.04 -0.41 -12.66
CA ALA A 164 35.79 -0.43 -13.89
C ALA A 164 36.42 0.94 -14.21
N ARG A 165 35.69 2.02 -14.04
CA ARG A 165 36.20 3.39 -14.23
C ARG A 165 37.27 3.75 -13.22
N LEU A 166 37.05 3.44 -11.94
CA LEU A 166 38.03 3.70 -10.88
C LEU A 166 39.33 2.94 -11.07
N ALA A 167 39.30 1.77 -11.70
CA ALA A 167 40.50 1.01 -12.02
C ALA A 167 41.38 1.67 -13.11
N GLU A 168 40.80 2.55 -13.94
CA GLU A 168 41.50 3.28 -15.00
C GLU A 168 42.01 4.66 -14.57
N VAL A 169 41.57 5.13 -13.36
CA VAL A 169 41.86 6.46 -12.84
C VAL A 169 43.30 6.52 -12.29
N THR A 170 44.02 7.61 -12.61
CA THR A 170 45.33 7.90 -12.01
C THR A 170 45.17 8.59 -10.65
N GLN A 171 46.15 8.47 -9.76
CA GLN A 171 46.08 9.06 -8.41
C GLN A 171 45.91 10.60 -8.39
N ASP A 172 46.30 11.28 -9.46
CA ASP A 172 46.23 12.75 -9.57
C ASP A 172 44.97 13.24 -10.29
N GLU A 173 44.07 12.33 -10.76
CA GLU A 173 42.86 12.72 -11.44
C GLU A 173 41.82 13.30 -10.47
N PRO A 174 41.36 14.54 -10.68
CA PRO A 174 40.41 15.16 -9.78
C PRO A 174 39.09 14.45 -9.75
N TYR A 175 38.37 14.52 -8.61
CA TYR A 175 37.06 13.96 -8.47
C TYR A 175 36.06 14.58 -9.47
N GLY A 176 35.04 13.79 -9.84
CA GLY A 176 33.98 14.15 -10.75
C GLY A 176 33.21 12.91 -11.23
N TYR A 177 32.33 13.08 -12.20
CA TYR A 177 31.48 11.96 -12.66
C TYR A 177 32.28 10.77 -13.23
N ARG A 178 33.50 10.95 -13.70
CA ARG A 178 34.40 9.88 -14.19
C ARG A 178 35.17 9.22 -13.06
N ASN A 179 35.59 10.01 -12.08
CA ASN A 179 36.32 9.61 -10.92
C ASN A 179 35.55 10.04 -9.66
N PRO A 180 34.44 9.35 -9.30
CA PRO A 180 33.67 9.74 -8.14
C PRO A 180 34.46 9.48 -6.84
N PHE A 181 34.29 10.37 -5.86
CA PHE A 181 34.78 10.16 -4.52
C PHE A 181 34.27 8.80 -3.99
N PRO A 182 35.13 7.92 -3.48
CA PRO A 182 34.73 6.55 -3.08
C PRO A 182 33.60 6.51 -2.04
N GLU A 183 33.50 7.52 -1.20
CA GLU A 183 32.46 7.67 -0.17
C GLU A 183 31.39 8.69 -0.55
N TYR A 184 31.15 8.90 -1.85
CA TYR A 184 30.25 9.92 -2.37
C TYR A 184 28.82 9.80 -1.82
N ASP A 185 28.38 8.61 -1.47
CA ASP A 185 27.08 8.40 -0.84
C ASP A 185 26.93 9.16 0.49
N GLN A 186 28.03 9.35 1.24
CA GLN A 186 28.03 10.17 2.46
C GLN A 186 27.78 11.66 2.16
N THR A 187 28.30 12.15 1.03
CA THR A 187 27.98 13.51 0.55
C THR A 187 26.47 13.62 0.25
N LEU A 188 25.86 12.61 -0.39
CA LEU A 188 24.41 12.60 -0.66
C LEU A 188 23.59 12.55 0.64
N VAL A 189 24.02 11.78 1.63
CA VAL A 189 23.39 11.79 2.97
C VAL A 189 23.41 13.20 3.55
N LYS A 190 24.54 13.91 3.43
CA LYS A 190 24.68 15.29 3.92
C LYS A 190 23.74 16.26 3.20
N LEU A 191 23.61 16.15 1.88
CA LEU A 191 22.63 16.93 1.12
C LEU A 191 21.19 16.56 1.53
N GLY A 192 20.91 15.29 1.81
CA GLY A 192 19.64 14.82 2.34
C GLY A 192 19.27 15.44 3.70
N GLU A 193 20.25 15.66 4.59
CA GLU A 193 20.04 16.39 5.86
C GLU A 193 19.60 17.84 5.62
N ILE A 194 20.15 18.49 4.59
CA ILE A 194 19.71 19.83 4.18
C ILE A 194 18.25 19.79 3.74
N VAL A 195 17.88 18.85 2.85
CA VAL A 195 16.48 18.68 2.42
C VAL A 195 15.56 18.50 3.62
N LYS A 196 15.92 17.64 4.57
CA LYS A 196 15.13 17.40 5.80
C LYS A 196 14.97 18.67 6.65
N SER A 197 15.97 19.54 6.69
CA SER A 197 15.90 20.80 7.44
C SER A 197 14.91 21.82 6.83
N LEU A 198 14.55 21.66 5.55
CA LEU A 198 13.60 22.52 4.83
C LEU A 198 12.12 22.19 5.11
N GLN A 199 11.83 21.14 5.86
CA GLN A 199 10.45 20.77 6.26
C GLN A 199 9.70 21.88 7.00
N SER A 200 10.42 22.81 7.62
CA SER A 200 9.80 23.92 8.37
C SER A 200 9.30 25.08 7.50
N HIS A 201 9.53 25.03 6.18
CA HIS A 201 9.06 26.07 5.28
C HIS A 201 7.56 25.87 4.99
N ASP A 202 6.77 26.95 5.07
CA ASP A 202 5.29 26.89 4.97
C ASP A 202 4.77 26.24 3.68
N SER A 203 5.51 26.37 2.56
CA SER A 203 5.13 25.76 1.28
C SER A 203 5.60 24.30 1.13
N VAL A 204 6.41 23.79 2.06
CA VAL A 204 6.90 22.41 2.06
C VAL A 204 5.93 21.53 2.84
N GLU A 205 5.06 20.84 2.14
CA GLU A 205 4.07 19.97 2.76
C GLU A 205 4.72 18.69 3.32
N ARG A 206 5.67 18.11 2.59
CA ARG A 206 6.37 16.88 3.00
C ARG A 206 7.82 16.87 2.56
N VAL A 207 8.66 16.28 3.39
CA VAL A 207 10.01 15.83 3.03
C VAL A 207 10.03 14.31 3.12
N ILE A 208 10.45 13.64 2.05
CA ILE A 208 10.44 12.18 1.94
C ILE A 208 11.86 11.66 1.75
N ASP A 209 12.27 10.75 2.62
CA ASP A 209 13.61 10.17 2.61
C ASP A 209 13.71 8.99 1.64
N VAL A 210 13.85 9.29 0.34
CA VAL A 210 14.06 8.25 -0.67
C VAL A 210 15.48 7.66 -0.62
N HIS A 211 16.46 8.38 -0.02
CA HIS A 211 17.77 7.80 0.23
C HIS A 211 17.67 6.59 1.14
N GLN A 212 16.97 6.73 2.26
CA GLN A 212 16.77 5.62 3.20
C GLN A 212 16.11 4.42 2.52
N ALA A 213 15.10 4.65 1.67
CA ALA A 213 14.40 3.59 0.97
C ALA A 213 15.32 2.84 -0.02
N THR A 214 16.10 3.58 -0.82
CA THR A 214 17.02 2.99 -1.81
C THR A 214 18.23 2.34 -1.16
N ASP A 215 18.78 2.90 -0.10
CA ASP A 215 19.91 2.32 0.66
C ASP A 215 19.49 1.01 1.35
N ALA A 216 18.33 1.00 2.02
CA ALA A 216 17.79 -0.22 2.63
C ALA A 216 17.53 -1.32 1.58
N TYR A 217 16.97 -0.95 0.42
CA TYR A 217 16.79 -1.84 -0.71
C TYR A 217 18.12 -2.42 -1.19
N LEU A 218 19.10 -1.57 -1.48
CA LEU A 218 20.42 -1.95 -1.98
C LEU A 218 21.16 -2.88 -1.02
N LYS A 219 21.16 -2.57 0.27
CA LYS A 219 21.76 -3.42 1.32
C LYS A 219 21.11 -4.80 1.37
N ARG A 220 19.78 -4.87 1.30
CA ARG A 220 19.03 -6.13 1.32
C ARG A 220 19.34 -6.98 0.11
N VAL A 221 19.29 -6.42 -1.09
CA VAL A 221 19.53 -7.15 -2.33
C VAL A 221 20.97 -7.63 -2.43
N LYS A 222 21.96 -6.81 -2.05
CA LYS A 222 23.37 -7.20 -2.02
C LYS A 222 23.68 -8.25 -0.96
N ALA A 223 22.95 -8.28 0.15
CA ALA A 223 23.07 -9.37 1.14
C ALA A 223 22.62 -10.72 0.56
N ALA A 224 21.59 -10.72 -0.29
CA ALA A 224 21.10 -11.90 -1.00
C ALA A 224 21.96 -12.24 -2.23
N ASN A 225 22.42 -11.23 -2.97
CA ASN A 225 23.26 -11.37 -4.16
C ASN A 225 24.40 -10.33 -4.17
N PRO A 226 25.59 -10.64 -3.66
CA PRO A 226 26.74 -9.72 -3.63
C PRO A 226 27.19 -9.19 -5.00
N GLN A 227 26.79 -9.84 -6.10
CA GLN A 227 27.12 -9.43 -7.47
C GLN A 227 26.04 -8.52 -8.08
N TYR A 228 24.99 -8.17 -7.32
CA TYR A 228 23.95 -7.27 -7.80
C TYR A 228 24.53 -5.92 -8.21
N ALA A 229 24.18 -5.48 -9.41
CA ALA A 229 24.55 -4.18 -9.96
C ALA A 229 23.37 -3.19 -9.83
N TYR A 230 23.56 -2.14 -9.06
CA TYR A 230 22.59 -1.04 -9.00
C TYR A 230 22.75 -0.14 -10.23
N GLY A 231 22.33 -0.66 -11.38
CA GLY A 231 22.53 -0.01 -12.66
C GLY A 231 24.01 0.32 -12.95
N ASP A 232 24.30 1.58 -13.29
CA ASP A 232 25.68 2.08 -13.44
C ASP A 232 26.25 2.69 -12.15
N GLY A 233 25.54 2.53 -11.02
CA GLY A 233 25.88 3.08 -9.71
C GLY A 233 25.30 4.45 -9.43
N VAL A 234 24.85 5.17 -10.46
CA VAL A 234 24.16 6.48 -10.40
C VAL A 234 22.69 6.32 -10.74
N HIS A 235 22.40 5.64 -11.87
CA HIS A 235 21.07 5.47 -12.40
C HIS A 235 20.51 4.11 -11.99
N PRO A 236 19.44 4.08 -11.16
CA PRO A 236 18.84 2.84 -10.71
C PRO A 236 18.33 1.97 -11.89
N PRO A 237 18.40 0.65 -11.80
CA PRO A 237 17.67 -0.24 -12.69
C PRO A 237 16.16 -0.22 -12.39
N ALA A 238 15.35 -0.95 -13.13
CA ALA A 238 13.89 -0.95 -12.98
C ALA A 238 13.41 -1.27 -11.55
N ASP A 239 14.03 -2.23 -10.90
CA ASP A 239 13.76 -2.61 -9.50
C ASP A 239 14.28 -1.56 -8.49
N GLY A 240 15.34 -0.83 -8.81
CA GLY A 240 15.78 0.34 -8.06
C GLY A 240 14.79 1.52 -8.19
N HIS A 241 14.24 1.75 -9.38
CA HIS A 241 13.15 2.71 -9.57
C HIS A 241 11.88 2.29 -8.83
N LEU A 242 11.58 0.99 -8.74
CA LEU A 242 10.49 0.47 -7.91
C LEU A 242 10.75 0.81 -6.43
N ALA A 243 11.97 0.64 -5.93
CA ALA A 243 12.31 1.01 -4.55
C ALA A 243 12.12 2.52 -4.28
N MET A 244 12.51 3.39 -5.23
CA MET A 244 12.22 4.83 -5.15
C MET A 244 10.73 5.13 -5.14
N ALA A 245 9.95 4.50 -6.02
CA ALA A 245 8.50 4.68 -6.09
C ALA A 245 7.82 4.27 -4.79
N LEU A 246 8.19 3.13 -4.21
CA LEU A 246 7.67 2.65 -2.93
C LEU A 246 8.06 3.58 -1.77
N GLY A 247 9.29 4.12 -1.77
CA GLY A 247 9.73 5.11 -0.80
C GLY A 247 8.93 6.42 -0.89
N LEU A 248 8.66 6.90 -2.11
CA LEU A 248 7.83 8.07 -2.34
C LEU A 248 6.38 7.83 -1.89
N LEU A 249 5.78 6.72 -2.28
CA LEU A 249 4.40 6.36 -1.89
C LEU A 249 4.25 6.20 -0.37
N ALA A 250 5.21 5.54 0.29
CA ALA A 250 5.23 5.43 1.76
C ALA A 250 5.27 6.81 2.43
N GLY A 251 6.12 7.71 1.93
CA GLY A 251 6.21 9.09 2.42
C GLY A 251 4.94 9.92 2.14
N LEU A 252 4.18 9.59 1.10
CA LEU A 252 2.85 10.16 0.83
C LEU A 252 1.75 9.58 1.73
N GLY A 253 2.04 8.52 2.49
CA GLY A 253 1.11 7.89 3.43
C GLY A 253 0.46 6.62 2.91
N CYS A 254 0.86 6.11 1.73
CA CYS A 254 0.37 4.86 1.17
C CYS A 254 0.93 3.64 1.92
N ASP A 255 0.16 2.56 2.02
CA ASP A 255 0.66 1.28 2.50
C ASP A 255 1.67 0.69 1.51
N THR A 256 2.89 0.42 1.99
CA THR A 256 4.01 0.00 1.14
C THR A 256 3.80 -1.40 0.56
N GLU A 257 3.19 -2.32 1.30
CA GLU A 257 2.95 -3.68 0.83
C GLU A 257 1.81 -3.73 -0.19
N GLU A 258 0.76 -2.93 0.03
CA GLU A 258 -0.29 -2.74 -0.96
C GLU A 258 0.28 -2.12 -2.24
N ALA A 259 1.06 -1.05 -2.13
CA ALA A 259 1.68 -0.40 -3.28
C ALA A 259 2.58 -1.36 -4.06
N ARG A 260 3.41 -2.15 -3.38
CA ARG A 260 4.26 -3.16 -3.98
C ARG A 260 3.43 -4.22 -4.71
N SER A 261 2.40 -4.75 -4.05
CA SER A 261 1.53 -5.78 -4.63
C SER A 261 0.80 -5.28 -5.89
N ARG A 262 0.23 -4.08 -5.86
CA ARG A 262 -0.46 -3.47 -7.01
C ARG A 262 0.51 -3.20 -8.17
N LEU A 263 1.69 -2.64 -7.89
CA LEU A 263 2.69 -2.38 -8.93
C LEU A 263 3.23 -3.68 -9.55
N GLU A 264 3.47 -4.72 -8.74
CA GLU A 264 3.83 -6.03 -9.24
C GLU A 264 2.74 -6.62 -10.14
N GLN A 265 1.49 -6.53 -9.71
CA GLN A 265 0.34 -6.98 -10.47
C GLN A 265 0.23 -6.29 -11.84
N LEU A 266 0.42 -4.98 -11.90
CA LEU A 266 0.30 -4.20 -13.12
C LEU A 266 1.51 -4.37 -14.06
N THR A 267 2.71 -4.35 -13.51
CA THR A 267 3.95 -4.22 -14.29
C THR A 267 4.81 -5.48 -14.30
N GLY A 268 4.56 -6.41 -13.39
CA GLY A 268 5.42 -7.57 -13.16
C GLY A 268 6.76 -7.24 -12.51
N LEU A 269 7.01 -5.97 -12.14
CA LEU A 269 8.24 -5.57 -11.47
C LEU A 269 8.28 -6.09 -10.04
N ARG A 270 9.44 -6.64 -9.69
CA ARG A 270 9.74 -7.19 -8.37
C ARG A 270 11.09 -6.69 -7.89
N PRO A 271 11.34 -6.65 -6.57
CA PRO A 271 12.69 -6.54 -6.04
C PRO A 271 13.60 -7.66 -6.59
N ALA A 272 14.88 -7.34 -6.82
CA ALA A 272 15.83 -8.28 -7.42
C ALA A 272 16.12 -9.54 -6.57
N ASP A 273 15.76 -9.52 -5.29
CA ASP A 273 15.87 -10.66 -4.37
C ASP A 273 14.60 -11.55 -4.34
N GLN A 274 13.62 -11.26 -5.18
CA GLN A 274 12.38 -12.04 -5.30
C GLN A 274 12.32 -12.77 -6.64
N ALA A 275 11.94 -14.06 -6.60
CA ALA A 275 11.76 -14.87 -7.79
C ALA A 275 10.41 -14.55 -8.47
N GLY A 276 10.38 -14.75 -9.79
CA GLY A 276 9.17 -14.65 -10.60
C GLY A 276 9.44 -13.94 -11.92
N GLU A 277 8.64 -14.25 -12.93
CA GLU A 277 8.70 -13.60 -14.24
C GLU A 277 7.42 -12.81 -14.50
N ALA A 278 7.57 -11.66 -15.14
CA ALA A 278 6.42 -10.89 -15.60
C ALA A 278 5.69 -11.65 -16.71
N THR A 279 4.36 -11.62 -16.69
CA THR A 279 3.56 -12.11 -17.80
C THR A 279 3.69 -11.19 -19.01
N GLU A 280 3.26 -11.66 -20.19
CA GLU A 280 3.28 -10.84 -21.39
C GLU A 280 2.40 -9.59 -21.24
N ALA A 281 1.23 -9.72 -20.63
CA ALA A 281 0.33 -8.60 -20.39
C ALA A 281 0.97 -7.54 -19.46
N GLN A 282 1.65 -7.96 -18.40
CA GLN A 282 2.38 -7.07 -17.49
C GLN A 282 3.52 -6.34 -18.20
N ARG A 283 4.31 -7.04 -19.03
CA ARG A 283 5.37 -6.42 -19.84
C ARG A 283 4.81 -5.39 -20.80
N GLN A 284 3.72 -5.70 -21.50
CA GLN A 284 3.07 -4.79 -22.43
C GLN A 284 2.49 -3.56 -21.73
N PHE A 285 1.82 -3.74 -20.59
CA PHE A 285 1.35 -2.62 -19.77
C PHE A 285 2.50 -1.70 -19.36
N HIS A 286 3.56 -2.26 -18.79
CA HIS A 286 4.74 -1.49 -18.35
C HIS A 286 5.41 -0.74 -19.51
N GLN A 287 5.58 -1.38 -20.65
CA GLN A 287 6.13 -0.73 -21.85
C GLN A 287 5.25 0.43 -22.34
N ARG A 288 3.93 0.25 -22.39
CA ARG A 288 2.99 1.30 -22.80
C ARG A 288 2.96 2.46 -21.80
N LEU A 289 2.98 2.16 -20.51
CA LEU A 289 3.08 3.16 -19.44
C LEU A 289 4.31 4.04 -19.63
N LEU A 290 5.48 3.43 -19.79
CA LEU A 290 6.74 4.16 -20.00
C LEU A 290 6.78 4.91 -21.35
N ALA A 291 6.23 4.35 -22.41
CA ALA A 291 6.19 4.99 -23.72
C ALA A 291 5.37 6.29 -23.68
N ARG A 292 4.14 6.23 -23.13
CA ARG A 292 3.29 7.42 -22.91
C ARG A 292 4.01 8.46 -22.06
N PHE A 293 4.53 8.02 -20.91
CA PHE A 293 5.20 8.89 -19.96
C PHE A 293 6.42 9.60 -20.56
N ASN A 294 7.28 8.86 -21.26
CA ASN A 294 8.48 9.40 -21.88
C ASN A 294 8.18 10.35 -23.06
N GLN A 295 7.18 10.06 -23.87
CA GLN A 295 6.76 10.93 -24.97
C GLN A 295 6.30 12.29 -24.43
N ARG A 296 5.43 12.29 -23.42
CA ARG A 296 4.93 13.53 -22.80
C ARG A 296 6.04 14.31 -22.11
N SER A 297 6.87 13.61 -21.33
CA SER A 297 8.01 14.21 -20.62
C SER A 297 9.03 14.83 -21.58
N ALA A 298 9.30 14.19 -22.71
CA ALA A 298 10.21 14.75 -23.74
C ALA A 298 9.66 16.05 -24.34
N ALA A 299 8.35 16.12 -24.61
CA ALA A 299 7.71 17.30 -25.12
C ALA A 299 7.75 18.47 -24.13
N TYR A 300 7.43 18.22 -22.86
CA TYR A 300 7.55 19.25 -21.82
C TYR A 300 8.99 19.73 -21.65
N ARG A 301 9.98 18.82 -21.60
CA ARG A 301 11.41 19.22 -21.56
C ARG A 301 11.80 20.09 -22.75
N GLN A 302 11.35 19.74 -23.94
CA GLN A 302 11.62 20.54 -25.16
C GLN A 302 10.97 21.92 -25.05
N ALA A 303 9.71 22.01 -24.61
CA ALA A 303 8.97 23.24 -24.44
C ALA A 303 9.54 24.18 -23.37
N ILE A 304 9.90 23.58 -22.22
CA ILE A 304 10.51 24.31 -21.10
C ILE A 304 11.90 24.80 -21.49
N GLY A 305 12.63 24.01 -22.28
CA GLY A 305 13.98 24.31 -22.72
C GLY A 305 15.05 23.87 -21.70
N SER A 306 16.27 23.88 -22.17
CA SER A 306 17.50 23.89 -21.38
C SER A 306 18.19 25.25 -21.65
N ASP A 307 19.49 25.40 -21.39
CA ASP A 307 20.24 26.63 -21.68
C ASP A 307 20.15 27.11 -23.13
N LYS A 308 19.54 26.32 -24.02
CA LYS A 308 19.18 26.69 -25.40
C LYS A 308 17.66 26.55 -25.56
N PRO A 309 16.88 27.61 -25.38
CA PRO A 309 15.45 27.55 -25.55
C PRO A 309 15.14 27.18 -27.02
N VAL A 310 14.60 25.99 -27.22
CA VAL A 310 13.93 25.66 -28.47
C VAL A 310 12.51 26.20 -28.32
N ALA A 311 12.07 27.05 -29.23
CA ALA A 311 10.68 27.51 -29.23
C ALA A 311 9.80 26.28 -29.48
N ALA A 312 9.17 25.75 -28.45
CA ALA A 312 8.15 24.74 -28.61
C ALA A 312 6.87 25.45 -29.05
N ASP A 313 6.28 24.95 -30.13
CA ASP A 313 4.97 25.37 -30.57
C ASP A 313 3.94 24.90 -29.53
N ALA A 314 3.16 25.82 -29.00
CA ALA A 314 2.09 25.51 -28.06
C ALA A 314 1.03 24.54 -28.66
N GLU A 315 0.97 24.44 -29.96
CA GLU A 315 0.10 23.52 -30.69
C GLU A 315 0.63 22.09 -30.61
N VAL A 316 1.95 21.88 -30.77
CA VAL A 316 2.60 20.56 -30.58
C VAL A 316 2.44 20.03 -29.17
N LEU A 317 2.54 20.91 -28.17
CA LEU A 317 2.29 20.49 -26.77
C LEU A 317 0.84 20.02 -26.56
N ARG A 318 -0.14 20.76 -27.10
CA ARG A 318 -1.55 20.39 -27.02
C ARG A 318 -1.85 19.06 -27.72
N GLU A 319 -1.26 18.81 -28.88
CA GLU A 319 -1.41 17.53 -29.58
C GLU A 319 -0.81 16.36 -28.80
N ILE A 320 0.35 16.56 -28.17
CA ILE A 320 1.00 15.53 -27.34
C ILE A 320 0.24 15.29 -26.05
N ASP A 321 -0.26 16.35 -25.41
CA ASP A 321 -1.11 16.21 -24.21
C ASP A 321 -2.40 15.44 -24.55
N ALA A 322 -3.08 15.78 -25.64
CA ALA A 322 -4.28 15.05 -26.10
C ALA A 322 -3.99 13.57 -26.43
N ALA A 323 -2.85 13.28 -27.07
CA ALA A 323 -2.42 11.91 -27.32
C ALA A 323 -2.08 11.16 -26.02
N ALA A 324 -1.46 11.84 -25.06
CA ALA A 324 -1.14 11.28 -23.76
C ALA A 324 -2.40 10.99 -22.92
N GLU A 325 -3.39 11.89 -22.95
CA GLU A 325 -4.70 11.68 -22.32
C GLU A 325 -5.44 10.47 -22.90
N SER A 326 -5.43 10.32 -24.23
CA SER A 326 -6.03 9.14 -24.89
C SER A 326 -5.34 7.84 -24.48
N ALA A 327 -4.01 7.81 -24.46
CA ALA A 327 -3.25 6.65 -24.01
C ALA A 327 -3.44 6.36 -22.51
N GLU A 328 -3.62 7.40 -21.72
CA GLU A 328 -3.94 7.28 -20.29
C GLU A 328 -5.31 6.62 -20.07
N ALA A 329 -6.34 7.07 -20.77
CA ALA A 329 -7.68 6.48 -20.66
C ALA A 329 -7.67 4.97 -20.97
N GLU A 330 -6.89 4.56 -21.99
CA GLU A 330 -6.70 3.14 -22.30
C GLU A 330 -5.95 2.41 -21.16
N LEU A 331 -4.89 3.01 -20.61
CA LEU A 331 -4.12 2.42 -19.50
C LEU A 331 -4.95 2.34 -18.23
N ARG A 332 -5.74 3.35 -17.89
CA ARG A 332 -6.68 3.32 -16.75
C ARG A 332 -7.73 2.21 -16.90
N THR A 333 -8.21 1.99 -18.12
CA THR A 333 -9.10 0.86 -18.42
C THR A 333 -8.41 -0.49 -18.18
N LEU A 334 -7.15 -0.63 -18.60
CA LEU A 334 -6.36 -1.83 -18.32
C LEU A 334 -6.08 -2.02 -16.83
N VAL A 335 -5.81 -0.94 -16.09
CA VAL A 335 -5.67 -0.96 -14.64
C VAL A 335 -6.95 -1.44 -13.98
N SER A 336 -8.10 -0.85 -14.31
CA SER A 336 -9.40 -1.24 -13.76
C SER A 336 -9.74 -2.70 -14.09
N THR A 337 -9.45 -3.14 -15.33
CA THR A 337 -9.65 -4.53 -15.73
C THR A 337 -8.71 -5.48 -14.99
N ALA A 338 -7.42 -5.14 -14.88
CA ALA A 338 -6.44 -5.96 -14.17
C ALA A 338 -6.79 -6.08 -12.67
N ILE A 339 -7.25 -4.99 -12.06
CA ILE A 339 -7.70 -5.00 -10.66
C ILE A 339 -8.96 -5.86 -10.54
N ALA A 340 -9.97 -5.66 -11.38
CA ALA A 340 -11.22 -6.42 -11.33
C ALA A 340 -11.03 -7.92 -11.61
N THR A 341 -10.23 -8.30 -12.61
CA THR A 341 -9.96 -9.72 -12.94
C THR A 341 -9.06 -10.41 -11.93
N ASN A 342 -8.19 -9.67 -11.25
CA ASN A 342 -7.33 -10.21 -10.22
C ASN A 342 -7.97 -10.15 -8.82
N ASP A 343 -8.95 -9.27 -8.58
CA ASP A 343 -9.62 -9.21 -7.28
C ASP A 343 -10.45 -10.48 -7.01
N GLU A 344 -10.98 -11.16 -8.02
CA GLU A 344 -11.72 -12.41 -7.82
C GLU A 344 -10.81 -13.65 -7.75
N GLU A 345 -9.85 -13.82 -8.64
CA GLU A 345 -9.01 -15.03 -8.71
C GLU A 345 -7.68 -14.91 -7.96
N SER A 346 -7.15 -13.70 -7.78
CA SER A 346 -5.83 -13.46 -7.16
C SER A 346 -5.85 -13.26 -5.65
N VAL A 347 -7.00 -12.90 -5.05
CA VAL A 347 -7.10 -12.69 -3.59
C VAL A 347 -6.59 -13.91 -2.84
N TYR A 348 -6.86 -15.10 -3.35
CA TYR A 348 -6.49 -16.37 -2.72
C TYR A 348 -5.56 -17.26 -3.54
N ALA A 349 -5.23 -16.90 -4.79
CA ALA A 349 -4.49 -17.77 -5.72
C ALA A 349 -3.18 -18.33 -5.12
N ARG A 350 -2.43 -17.50 -4.40
CA ARG A 350 -1.18 -17.93 -3.74
C ARG A 350 -1.39 -18.97 -2.63
N TYR A 351 -2.61 -19.12 -2.12
CA TYR A 351 -2.95 -20.10 -1.08
C TYR A 351 -3.59 -21.36 -1.65
N ALA A 352 -4.05 -21.33 -2.90
CA ALA A 352 -4.90 -22.36 -3.49
C ALA A 352 -4.26 -23.76 -3.44
N GLU A 353 -3.04 -23.93 -3.92
CA GLU A 353 -2.36 -25.23 -3.95
C GLU A 353 -2.18 -25.82 -2.53
N ALA A 354 -1.75 -24.97 -1.58
CA ALA A 354 -1.53 -25.41 -0.20
C ALA A 354 -2.85 -25.75 0.51
N ALA A 355 -3.90 -24.97 0.29
CA ALA A 355 -5.23 -25.20 0.84
C ALA A 355 -5.87 -26.47 0.26
N GLU A 356 -5.85 -26.65 -1.06
CA GLU A 356 -6.37 -27.85 -1.72
C GLU A 356 -5.66 -29.11 -1.22
N LYS A 357 -4.33 -29.09 -1.14
CA LYS A 357 -3.57 -30.22 -0.61
C LYS A 357 -3.91 -30.51 0.87
N ARG A 358 -4.06 -29.48 1.68
CA ARG A 358 -4.31 -29.61 3.12
C ARG A 358 -5.72 -30.07 3.42
N TRP A 359 -6.71 -29.56 2.70
CA TRP A 359 -8.12 -29.70 3.06
C TRP A 359 -8.95 -30.56 2.12
N ALA A 360 -8.33 -31.27 1.14
CA ALA A 360 -9.02 -32.10 0.16
C ALA A 360 -10.05 -33.04 0.79
N SER A 361 -9.71 -33.72 1.89
CA SER A 361 -10.63 -34.66 2.56
C SER A 361 -11.79 -33.96 3.26
N GLU A 362 -11.56 -32.79 3.84
CA GLU A 362 -12.61 -32.01 4.49
C GLU A 362 -13.56 -31.40 3.44
N MET A 363 -13.03 -30.91 2.33
CA MET A 363 -13.86 -30.40 1.24
C MET A 363 -14.70 -31.51 0.61
N ALA A 364 -14.13 -32.68 0.35
CA ALA A 364 -14.91 -33.84 -0.12
C ALA A 364 -16.04 -34.25 0.86
N ARG A 365 -15.78 -34.15 2.18
CA ARG A 365 -16.82 -34.38 3.21
C ARG A 365 -17.92 -33.33 3.12
N ILE A 366 -17.57 -32.06 3.00
CA ILE A 366 -18.52 -30.93 2.91
C ILE A 366 -19.35 -31.04 1.62
N GLU A 367 -18.73 -31.33 0.49
CA GLU A 367 -19.43 -31.54 -0.80
C GLU A 367 -20.40 -32.71 -0.75
N LYS A 368 -20.04 -33.78 -0.05
CA LYS A 368 -20.96 -34.88 0.19
C LYS A 368 -22.17 -34.43 1.03
N LEU A 369 -21.98 -33.62 2.06
CA LEU A 369 -23.09 -33.02 2.83
C LEU A 369 -23.95 -32.13 1.93
N ASN A 370 -23.35 -31.28 1.09
CA ASN A 370 -24.07 -30.44 0.14
C ASN A 370 -24.96 -31.26 -0.81
N ALA A 371 -24.52 -32.46 -1.19
CA ALA A 371 -25.26 -33.34 -2.09
C ALA A 371 -26.35 -34.16 -1.38
N THR A 372 -26.27 -34.34 -0.06
CA THR A 372 -27.15 -35.25 0.69
C THR A 372 -28.10 -34.57 1.67
N GLU A 373 -27.78 -33.37 2.12
CA GLU A 373 -28.63 -32.59 3.03
C GLU A 373 -29.54 -31.65 2.26
N THR A 374 -30.77 -31.49 2.75
CA THR A 374 -31.71 -30.49 2.24
C THR A 374 -32.06 -29.52 3.37
N HIS A 375 -31.93 -28.25 3.08
CA HIS A 375 -32.20 -27.18 4.03
C HIS A 375 -33.28 -26.24 3.49
N PRO A 376 -34.09 -25.60 4.34
CA PRO A 376 -35.03 -24.58 3.89
C PRO A 376 -34.29 -23.32 3.44
N ASP A 377 -34.94 -22.53 2.56
CA ASP A 377 -34.36 -21.28 2.02
C ASP A 377 -34.08 -20.24 3.09
N ASP A 378 -34.72 -20.34 4.25
CA ASP A 378 -34.51 -19.46 5.42
C ASP A 378 -33.54 -20.03 6.47
N ALA A 379 -32.75 -21.03 6.10
CA ALA A 379 -31.68 -21.57 6.95
C ALA A 379 -30.59 -20.48 7.23
N VAL A 380 -29.72 -20.74 8.19
CA VAL A 380 -28.55 -19.91 8.50
C VAL A 380 -27.28 -20.69 8.19
N LEU A 381 -26.45 -20.15 7.31
CA LEU A 381 -25.18 -20.77 6.93
C LEU A 381 -24.09 -20.43 7.95
N PHE A 382 -23.44 -21.46 8.49
CA PHE A 382 -22.31 -21.34 9.42
C PHE A 382 -21.05 -21.88 8.75
N ILE A 383 -20.08 -20.99 8.46
CA ILE A 383 -18.79 -21.36 7.86
C ILE A 383 -17.63 -20.94 8.78
N GLY A 384 -16.50 -21.57 8.62
CA GLY A 384 -15.28 -21.19 9.34
C GLY A 384 -14.50 -22.37 9.90
N SER A 385 -13.84 -22.12 11.03
CA SER A 385 -12.85 -23.04 11.60
C SER A 385 -13.43 -24.13 12.51
N SER A 386 -12.55 -24.77 13.27
CA SER A 386 -12.89 -25.88 14.17
C SER A 386 -14.01 -25.57 15.16
N SER A 387 -14.15 -24.33 15.63
CA SER A 387 -15.24 -24.00 16.56
C SER A 387 -16.63 -24.13 15.93
N ILE A 388 -16.76 -23.86 14.61
CA ILE A 388 -17.99 -24.19 13.92
C ILE A 388 -18.13 -25.71 13.74
N ARG A 389 -17.06 -26.41 13.28
CA ARG A 389 -17.10 -27.86 13.03
C ARG A 389 -17.44 -28.68 14.27
N LEU A 390 -16.89 -28.29 15.44
CA LEU A 390 -17.01 -29.02 16.71
C LEU A 390 -18.25 -28.66 17.53
N TRP A 391 -19.15 -27.86 16.97
CA TRP A 391 -20.40 -27.49 17.62
C TRP A 391 -21.47 -28.57 17.38
N ASP A 392 -21.35 -29.66 18.10
CA ASP A 392 -22.15 -30.87 17.90
C ASP A 392 -23.65 -30.66 18.20
N THR A 393 -23.97 -29.68 19.06
CA THR A 393 -25.35 -29.35 19.49
C THR A 393 -25.96 -28.18 18.70
N ILE A 394 -25.31 -27.69 17.66
CA ILE A 394 -25.70 -26.47 16.92
C ILE A 394 -27.17 -26.47 16.49
N GLN A 395 -27.71 -27.61 16.04
CA GLN A 395 -29.10 -27.74 15.60
C GLN A 395 -30.11 -27.42 16.72
N ALA A 396 -29.82 -27.86 17.94
CA ALA A 396 -30.67 -27.59 19.11
C ALA A 396 -30.43 -26.17 19.65
N ASP A 397 -29.15 -25.76 19.69
CA ASP A 397 -28.72 -24.52 20.33
C ASP A 397 -29.23 -23.29 19.58
N VAL A 398 -29.17 -23.27 18.24
CA VAL A 398 -29.58 -22.10 17.45
C VAL A 398 -31.07 -22.09 17.11
N ALA A 399 -31.86 -23.09 17.54
CA ALA A 399 -33.29 -23.10 17.29
C ALA A 399 -33.95 -21.77 17.73
N PRO A 400 -34.90 -21.19 16.97
CA PRO A 400 -35.63 -21.80 15.86
C PRO A 400 -34.93 -21.77 14.49
N TYR A 401 -33.75 -21.22 14.39
CA TYR A 401 -32.98 -21.18 13.15
C TYR A 401 -32.52 -22.57 12.75
N GLN A 402 -32.54 -22.85 11.43
CA GLN A 402 -32.03 -24.11 10.87
C GLN A 402 -30.59 -23.89 10.40
N PRO A 403 -29.56 -24.51 11.05
CA PRO A 403 -28.17 -24.29 10.66
C PRO A 403 -27.75 -25.14 9.47
N ILE A 404 -27.02 -24.56 8.54
CA ILE A 404 -26.19 -25.26 7.55
C ILE A 404 -24.76 -25.18 8.04
N GLN A 405 -24.23 -26.27 8.60
CA GLN A 405 -22.93 -26.30 9.25
C GLN A 405 -21.82 -26.72 8.28
N ARG A 406 -20.96 -25.79 7.86
CA ARG A 406 -19.87 -26.00 6.88
C ARG A 406 -18.51 -25.58 7.43
N GLY A 407 -18.28 -25.78 8.72
CA GLY A 407 -16.97 -25.59 9.36
C GLY A 407 -16.01 -26.76 9.11
N TYR A 408 -14.70 -26.47 9.14
CA TYR A 408 -13.63 -27.47 9.09
C TYR A 408 -12.44 -27.08 9.97
N GLY A 409 -11.64 -28.07 10.39
CA GLY A 409 -10.67 -27.89 11.46
C GLY A 409 -9.48 -27.01 11.08
N GLY A 410 -9.19 -25.95 11.87
CA GLY A 410 -7.99 -25.13 11.73
C GLY A 410 -7.96 -24.18 10.53
N ALA A 411 -9.10 -23.91 9.92
CA ALA A 411 -9.22 -22.97 8.80
C ALA A 411 -8.76 -21.56 9.18
N ARG A 412 -8.11 -20.91 8.23
CA ARG A 412 -7.74 -19.48 8.21
C ARG A 412 -8.60 -18.74 7.19
N TYR A 413 -8.58 -17.42 7.19
CA TYR A 413 -9.23 -16.65 6.13
C TYR A 413 -8.64 -16.96 4.74
N SER A 414 -7.34 -17.28 4.66
CA SER A 414 -6.72 -17.76 3.41
C SER A 414 -7.33 -19.05 2.88
N ASP A 415 -7.64 -20.01 3.77
CA ASP A 415 -8.30 -21.25 3.39
C ASP A 415 -9.77 -21.00 3.02
N LEU A 416 -10.48 -20.15 3.81
CA LEU A 416 -11.88 -19.81 3.54
C LEU A 416 -12.04 -19.12 2.17
N ALA A 417 -11.13 -18.22 1.82
CA ALA A 417 -11.20 -17.53 0.54
C ALA A 417 -11.04 -18.51 -0.65
N VAL A 418 -10.11 -19.48 -0.56
CA VAL A 418 -9.95 -20.52 -1.59
C VAL A 418 -11.22 -21.33 -1.80
N PHE A 419 -11.95 -21.62 -0.72
CA PHE A 419 -13.15 -22.47 -0.78
C PHE A 419 -14.46 -21.69 -0.68
N ALA A 420 -14.44 -20.36 -0.73
CA ALA A 420 -15.62 -19.53 -0.48
C ALA A 420 -16.80 -19.92 -1.36
N GLU A 421 -16.61 -20.05 -2.67
CA GLU A 421 -17.67 -20.46 -3.58
C GLU A 421 -18.22 -21.86 -3.25
N ARG A 422 -17.36 -22.84 -3.00
CA ARG A 422 -17.73 -24.23 -2.67
C ARG A 422 -18.47 -24.35 -1.34
N LEU A 423 -18.25 -23.41 -0.42
CA LEU A 423 -18.92 -23.38 0.90
C LEU A 423 -20.21 -22.58 0.90
N ILE A 424 -20.33 -21.58 0.03
CA ILE A 424 -21.40 -20.56 0.08
C ILE A 424 -22.44 -20.79 -1.02
N THR A 425 -22.01 -20.89 -2.28
CA THR A 425 -22.93 -20.89 -3.44
C THR A 425 -23.83 -22.12 -3.57
N PRO A 426 -23.50 -23.32 -3.02
CA PRO A 426 -24.42 -24.45 -3.06
C PRO A 426 -25.68 -24.28 -2.19
N HIS A 427 -25.77 -23.24 -1.37
CA HIS A 427 -26.81 -23.08 -0.36
C HIS A 427 -27.67 -21.84 -0.60
N ARG A 428 -28.96 -21.94 -0.26
CA ARG A 428 -29.83 -20.80 0.01
C ARG A 428 -29.89 -20.59 1.52
N TYR A 429 -29.79 -19.35 1.96
CA TYR A 429 -29.80 -19.02 3.38
C TYR A 429 -30.31 -17.59 3.60
N ARG A 430 -30.87 -17.33 4.77
CA ARG A 430 -31.32 -15.99 5.16
C ARG A 430 -30.25 -15.17 5.88
N ALA A 431 -29.18 -15.78 6.37
CA ALA A 431 -28.03 -15.13 7.00
C ALA A 431 -26.82 -16.06 6.95
N MET A 432 -25.61 -15.50 6.95
CA MET A 432 -24.35 -16.24 7.06
C MET A 432 -23.59 -15.82 8.31
N VAL A 433 -23.11 -16.79 9.08
CA VAL A 433 -22.26 -16.59 10.28
C VAL A 433 -20.86 -17.13 9.98
N VAL A 434 -19.85 -16.31 10.18
CA VAL A 434 -18.44 -16.62 9.89
C VAL A 434 -17.61 -16.54 11.16
N PHE A 435 -16.86 -17.62 11.46
CA PHE A 435 -15.85 -17.61 12.53
C PHE A 435 -14.53 -18.19 12.09
N VAL A 436 -13.46 -17.39 12.17
CA VAL A 436 -12.08 -17.81 11.89
C VAL A 436 -11.18 -17.31 13.02
N GLY A 437 -10.42 -18.21 13.63
CA GLY A 437 -9.58 -17.87 14.77
C GLY A 437 -8.12 -18.34 14.64
N ASN A 438 -7.67 -18.73 13.45
CA ASN A 438 -6.34 -19.34 13.26
C ASN A 438 -5.35 -18.47 12.45
N ASP A 439 -5.74 -17.25 12.10
CA ASP A 439 -4.88 -16.36 11.30
C ASP A 439 -3.70 -15.82 12.11
N VAL A 440 -3.88 -15.65 13.42
CA VAL A 440 -2.84 -15.21 14.37
C VAL A 440 -2.71 -16.23 15.49
N THR A 441 -1.58 -16.92 15.53
CA THR A 441 -1.27 -18.00 16.49
C THR A 441 0.05 -17.79 17.24
N GLY A 442 0.87 -16.83 16.81
CA GLY A 442 2.21 -16.56 17.29
C GLY A 442 3.27 -17.39 16.57
N SER A 443 2.99 -17.85 15.36
CA SER A 443 3.91 -18.58 14.48
C SER A 443 4.38 -17.70 13.30
N ASP A 444 5.48 -18.07 12.66
CA ASP A 444 6.03 -17.38 11.48
C ASP A 444 5.07 -17.40 10.27
N GLY A 445 4.05 -18.24 10.30
CA GLY A 445 3.03 -18.34 9.25
C GLY A 445 1.75 -17.55 9.55
N ASP A 446 1.75 -16.65 10.55
CA ASP A 446 0.60 -15.80 10.83
C ASP A 446 0.37 -14.78 9.70
N LEU A 447 -0.90 -14.52 9.38
CA LEU A 447 -1.25 -13.56 8.35
C LEU A 447 -1.12 -12.12 8.86
N SER A 448 -0.76 -11.20 7.98
CA SER A 448 -0.81 -9.76 8.29
C SER A 448 -2.25 -9.26 8.37
N LEU A 449 -2.47 -8.13 9.04
CA LEU A 449 -3.82 -7.55 9.17
C LEU A 449 -4.40 -7.18 7.79
N SER A 450 -3.59 -6.64 6.88
CA SER A 450 -4.01 -6.29 5.52
C SER A 450 -4.41 -7.52 4.70
N GLU A 451 -3.73 -8.66 4.91
CA GLU A 451 -4.13 -9.92 4.28
C GLU A 451 -5.45 -10.45 4.83
N ILE A 452 -5.60 -10.45 6.17
CA ILE A 452 -6.84 -10.87 6.81
C ILE A 452 -8.00 -10.01 6.33
N GLU A 453 -7.82 -8.69 6.23
CA GLU A 453 -8.83 -7.77 5.72
C GLU A 453 -9.27 -8.13 4.31
N ARG A 454 -8.33 -8.23 3.38
CA ARG A 454 -8.59 -8.54 1.98
C ARG A 454 -9.33 -9.87 1.82
N LEU A 455 -8.88 -10.91 2.51
CA LEU A 455 -9.48 -12.24 2.46
C LEU A 455 -10.87 -12.30 3.12
N ALA A 456 -11.06 -11.60 4.23
CA ALA A 456 -12.35 -11.50 4.90
C ALA A 456 -13.38 -10.74 4.05
N ARG A 457 -12.99 -9.61 3.44
CA ARG A 457 -13.84 -8.86 2.49
C ARG A 457 -14.20 -9.70 1.28
N TYR A 458 -13.27 -10.49 0.75
CA TYR A 458 -13.57 -11.41 -0.35
C TYR A 458 -14.65 -12.44 0.03
N VAL A 459 -14.53 -13.10 1.19
CA VAL A 459 -15.55 -14.06 1.68
C VAL A 459 -16.91 -13.40 1.86
N VAL A 460 -16.96 -12.17 2.39
CA VAL A 460 -18.19 -11.37 2.49
C VAL A 460 -18.74 -11.05 1.10
N GLY A 461 -17.88 -10.69 0.14
CA GLY A 461 -18.21 -10.38 -1.24
C GLY A 461 -18.86 -11.56 -1.97
N VAL A 462 -18.32 -12.77 -1.81
CA VAL A 462 -18.90 -14.00 -2.39
C VAL A 462 -20.34 -14.24 -1.87
N SER A 463 -20.56 -14.08 -0.56
CA SER A 463 -21.90 -14.19 0.03
C SER A 463 -22.87 -13.15 -0.54
N ARG A 464 -22.41 -11.91 -0.67
CA ARG A 464 -23.22 -10.80 -1.21
C ARG A 464 -23.53 -10.97 -2.69
N ALA A 465 -22.57 -11.42 -3.49
CA ALA A 465 -22.78 -11.71 -4.91
C ALA A 465 -23.82 -12.84 -5.10
N HIS A 466 -23.79 -13.85 -4.23
CA HIS A 466 -24.71 -14.98 -4.29
C HIS A 466 -26.10 -14.65 -3.72
N GLN A 467 -26.18 -13.99 -2.56
CA GLN A 467 -27.43 -13.60 -1.90
C GLN A 467 -27.34 -12.18 -1.32
N PRO A 468 -27.62 -11.13 -2.12
CA PRO A 468 -27.40 -9.73 -1.75
C PRO A 468 -28.12 -9.27 -0.47
N ASP A 469 -29.28 -9.84 -0.20
CA ASP A 469 -30.13 -9.46 0.94
C ASP A 469 -29.80 -10.22 2.23
N ALA A 470 -28.97 -11.25 2.17
CA ALA A 470 -28.61 -12.05 3.34
C ALA A 470 -27.52 -11.34 4.16
N PRO A 471 -27.78 -10.99 5.44
CA PRO A 471 -26.76 -10.40 6.30
C PRO A 471 -25.63 -11.37 6.59
N VAL A 472 -24.40 -10.83 6.64
CA VAL A 472 -23.19 -11.54 7.04
C VAL A 472 -22.80 -11.13 8.45
N LEU A 473 -22.60 -12.10 9.34
CA LEU A 473 -22.24 -11.88 10.73
C LEU A 473 -20.83 -12.41 11.01
N LEU A 474 -19.90 -11.51 11.32
CA LEU A 474 -18.52 -11.85 11.68
C LEU A 474 -18.41 -12.02 13.19
N VAL A 475 -18.07 -13.23 13.64
CA VAL A 475 -17.93 -13.54 15.06
C VAL A 475 -16.53 -13.18 15.52
N GLU A 476 -16.44 -12.43 16.61
CA GLU A 476 -15.19 -12.04 17.27
C GLU A 476 -14.35 -13.26 17.65
N VAL A 477 -13.04 -13.19 17.40
CA VAL A 477 -12.11 -14.25 17.82
C VAL A 477 -12.06 -14.30 19.34
N THR A 478 -12.41 -15.45 19.90
CA THR A 478 -12.53 -15.69 21.34
C THR A 478 -11.15 -15.73 22.01
N PRO A 479 -10.93 -15.03 23.12
CA PRO A 479 -9.70 -15.15 23.91
C PRO A 479 -9.58 -16.54 24.52
N THR A 480 -8.42 -17.19 24.39
CA THR A 480 -8.15 -18.54 24.90
C THR A 480 -6.82 -18.58 25.64
N SER A 481 -6.71 -19.40 26.69
CA SER A 481 -5.47 -19.50 27.46
C SER A 481 -4.31 -20.05 26.63
N SER A 482 -4.58 -20.95 25.68
CA SER A 482 -3.56 -21.49 24.77
C SER A 482 -2.94 -20.43 23.84
N ARG A 483 -3.66 -19.32 23.55
CA ARG A 483 -3.21 -18.24 22.67
C ARG A 483 -3.09 -16.89 23.36
N TYR A 484 -3.16 -16.84 24.69
CA TYR A 484 -3.17 -15.58 25.43
C TYR A 484 -1.90 -14.75 25.21
N ARG A 485 -0.77 -15.41 24.94
CA ARG A 485 0.49 -14.72 24.63
C ARG A 485 0.37 -13.77 23.41
N VAL A 486 -0.45 -14.11 22.44
CA VAL A 486 -0.69 -13.32 21.22
C VAL A 486 -2.05 -12.61 21.23
N TRP A 487 -2.70 -12.56 22.38
CA TRP A 487 -3.99 -11.89 22.53
C TRP A 487 -3.96 -10.40 22.09
N PRO A 488 -2.90 -9.60 22.32
CA PRO A 488 -2.83 -8.24 21.80
C PRO A 488 -2.92 -8.18 20.27
N GLN A 489 -2.33 -9.14 19.56
CA GLN A 489 -2.40 -9.22 18.10
C GLN A 489 -3.80 -9.69 17.64
N ILE A 490 -4.38 -10.67 18.31
CA ILE A 490 -5.75 -11.15 18.04
C ILE A 490 -6.77 -10.02 18.26
N ARG A 491 -6.61 -9.17 19.26
CA ARG A 491 -7.46 -7.99 19.45
C ARG A 491 -7.43 -7.05 18.25
N ARG A 492 -6.27 -6.86 17.61
CA ARG A 492 -6.17 -6.06 16.39
C ARG A 492 -6.92 -6.70 15.22
N VAL A 493 -6.95 -8.02 15.13
CA VAL A 493 -7.81 -8.74 14.17
C VAL A 493 -9.28 -8.49 14.47
N ASN A 494 -9.69 -8.53 15.73
CA ASN A 494 -11.06 -8.25 16.15
C ASN A 494 -11.48 -6.80 15.84
N ASP A 495 -10.59 -5.84 16.07
CA ASP A 495 -10.81 -4.44 15.70
C ASP A 495 -10.98 -4.29 14.18
N LEU A 496 -10.15 -4.96 13.39
CA LEU A 496 -10.25 -5.02 11.93
C LEU A 496 -11.59 -5.63 11.45
N LEU A 497 -12.00 -6.77 12.01
CA LEU A 497 -13.28 -7.39 11.67
C LEU A 497 -14.46 -6.44 11.98
N ARG A 498 -14.36 -5.65 13.05
CA ARG A 498 -15.35 -4.63 13.38
C ARG A 498 -15.34 -3.49 12.34
N GLU A 499 -14.18 -3.03 11.89
CA GLU A 499 -14.05 -2.02 10.84
C GLU A 499 -14.66 -2.48 9.51
N ILE A 500 -14.43 -3.74 9.13
CA ILE A 500 -15.09 -4.33 7.95
C ILE A 500 -16.61 -4.18 8.04
N THR A 501 -17.21 -4.43 9.18
CA THR A 501 -18.67 -4.31 9.34
C THR A 501 -19.19 -2.87 9.31
N LEU A 502 -18.34 -1.86 9.47
CA LEU A 502 -18.72 -0.46 9.35
C LEU A 502 -18.70 0.02 7.89
N THR A 503 -17.92 -0.63 7.04
CA THR A 503 -17.72 -0.24 5.64
C THR A 503 -18.43 -1.17 4.65
N GLU A 504 -18.71 -2.42 5.04
CA GLU A 504 -19.41 -3.39 4.20
C GLU A 504 -20.91 -3.39 4.52
N PRO A 505 -21.78 -3.02 3.56
CA PRO A 505 -23.23 -3.01 3.78
C PRO A 505 -23.76 -4.39 4.23
N ASN A 506 -24.80 -4.39 5.06
CA ASN A 506 -25.47 -5.61 5.54
C ASN A 506 -24.52 -6.63 6.20
N THR A 507 -23.43 -6.13 6.81
CA THR A 507 -22.42 -6.94 7.52
C THR A 507 -22.38 -6.51 8.98
N TYR A 508 -22.34 -7.46 9.90
CA TYR A 508 -22.51 -7.19 11.33
C TYR A 508 -21.46 -7.91 12.17
N PHE A 509 -21.02 -7.28 13.25
CA PHE A 509 -20.08 -7.86 14.20
C PHE A 509 -20.79 -8.50 15.39
N ILE A 510 -20.33 -9.67 15.83
CA ILE A 510 -20.80 -10.33 17.05
C ILE A 510 -19.68 -10.26 18.10
N PRO A 511 -19.75 -9.34 19.06
CA PRO A 511 -18.76 -9.25 20.14
C PRO A 511 -18.93 -10.42 21.09
N THR A 512 -17.84 -11.15 21.37
CA THR A 512 -17.84 -12.32 22.26
C THR A 512 -16.76 -12.25 23.31
N ALA A 513 -15.65 -11.56 23.07
CA ALA A 513 -14.43 -11.65 23.87
C ALA A 513 -14.65 -11.33 25.36
N GLU A 514 -15.42 -10.29 25.66
CA GLU A 514 -15.68 -9.87 27.05
C GLU A 514 -16.33 -10.94 27.93
N TYR A 515 -17.11 -11.85 27.32
CA TYR A 515 -17.80 -12.92 28.03
C TYR A 515 -16.89 -14.10 28.40
N TYR A 516 -15.71 -14.16 27.82
CA TYR A 516 -14.70 -15.18 28.06
C TYR A 516 -13.49 -14.66 28.84
N LEU A 517 -13.53 -13.42 29.31
CA LEU A 517 -12.49 -12.81 30.13
C LEU A 517 -12.98 -12.62 31.57
N ASP A 518 -12.06 -12.79 32.52
CA ASP A 518 -12.27 -12.44 33.91
C ASP A 518 -12.07 -10.93 34.17
N PRO A 519 -12.37 -10.40 35.36
CA PRO A 519 -12.12 -8.98 35.67
C PRO A 519 -10.65 -8.54 35.56
N GLN A 520 -9.71 -9.47 35.47
CA GLN A 520 -8.29 -9.23 35.25
C GLN A 520 -7.89 -9.36 33.76
N ASN A 521 -8.90 -9.43 32.87
CA ASN A 521 -8.74 -9.59 31.41
C ASN A 521 -8.04 -10.91 31.01
N LYS A 522 -8.12 -11.97 31.82
CA LYS A 522 -7.59 -13.28 31.46
C LYS A 522 -8.69 -14.22 31.00
N PRO A 523 -8.39 -15.17 30.08
CA PRO A 523 -9.36 -16.16 29.63
C PRO A 523 -9.88 -17.02 30.78
N VAL A 524 -11.17 -17.30 30.75
CA VAL A 524 -11.86 -18.12 31.76
C VAL A 524 -11.90 -19.57 31.29
N ASP A 525 -10.97 -20.40 31.78
CA ASP A 525 -10.71 -21.77 31.31
C ASP A 525 -11.94 -22.70 31.38
N ARG A 526 -12.90 -22.46 32.28
CA ARG A 526 -14.13 -23.27 32.41
C ARG A 526 -14.99 -23.32 31.13
N TYR A 527 -14.80 -22.43 30.20
CA TYR A 527 -15.52 -22.39 28.91
C TYR A 527 -14.88 -23.22 27.82
N PHE A 528 -13.70 -23.79 28.07
CA PHE A 528 -12.90 -24.51 27.09
C PHE A 528 -12.73 -25.98 27.44
N ARG A 529 -12.44 -26.81 26.44
CA ARG A 529 -12.00 -28.19 26.60
C ARG A 529 -10.61 -28.21 27.23
N SER A 530 -10.09 -29.39 27.54
CA SER A 530 -8.78 -29.57 28.18
C SER A 530 -7.61 -28.99 27.39
N ASP A 531 -7.77 -28.71 26.11
CA ASP A 531 -6.80 -28.05 25.24
C ASP A 531 -6.74 -26.51 25.39
N LEU A 532 -7.63 -25.95 26.22
CA LEU A 532 -7.74 -24.51 26.50
C LEU A 532 -7.87 -23.64 25.22
N LEU A 533 -8.42 -24.23 24.15
CA LEU A 533 -8.62 -23.63 22.84
C LEU A 533 -10.06 -23.78 22.36
N HIS A 534 -10.57 -25.01 22.30
CA HIS A 534 -11.90 -25.31 21.79
C HIS A 534 -12.96 -25.17 22.88
N LEU A 535 -14.11 -24.60 22.50
CA LEU A 535 -15.24 -24.44 23.41
C LEU A 535 -15.76 -25.79 23.89
N ASN A 536 -16.15 -25.84 25.17
CA ASN A 536 -16.97 -26.91 25.72
C ASN A 536 -18.47 -26.52 25.72
N GLU A 537 -19.33 -27.29 26.28
CA GLU A 537 -20.77 -27.06 26.36
C GLU A 537 -21.11 -25.67 26.96
N GLN A 538 -20.44 -25.28 28.06
CA GLN A 538 -20.64 -23.96 28.69
C GLN A 538 -20.18 -22.81 27.76
N GLY A 539 -19.08 -23.00 27.05
CA GLY A 539 -18.58 -22.06 26.09
C GLY A 539 -19.55 -21.88 24.91
N TYR A 540 -20.07 -22.97 24.34
CA TYR A 540 -21.09 -22.90 23.28
C TYR A 540 -22.39 -22.27 23.77
N ALA A 541 -22.80 -22.47 25.01
CA ALA A 541 -23.99 -21.79 25.56
C ALA A 541 -23.86 -20.26 25.53
N VAL A 542 -22.67 -19.72 25.82
CA VAL A 542 -22.39 -18.28 25.67
C VAL A 542 -22.48 -17.86 24.21
N TRP A 543 -21.83 -18.58 23.28
CA TRP A 543 -21.90 -18.29 21.86
C TRP A 543 -23.32 -18.32 21.34
N THR A 544 -24.10 -19.34 21.70
CA THR A 544 -25.51 -19.49 21.34
C THR A 544 -26.31 -18.24 21.69
N ALA A 545 -26.18 -17.77 22.93
CA ALA A 545 -26.92 -16.59 23.38
C ALA A 545 -26.58 -15.34 22.56
N LEU A 546 -25.29 -15.12 22.27
CA LEU A 546 -24.81 -13.95 21.54
C LEU A 546 -25.18 -14.00 20.03
N ILE A 547 -24.98 -15.13 19.40
CA ILE A 547 -25.28 -15.35 17.99
C ILE A 547 -26.81 -15.24 17.76
N LYS A 548 -27.62 -15.91 18.58
CA LYS A 548 -29.08 -15.81 18.45
C LYS A 548 -29.59 -14.40 18.65
N ARG A 549 -29.12 -13.70 19.67
CA ARG A 549 -29.48 -12.29 19.88
C ARG A 549 -29.20 -11.47 18.62
N ARG A 550 -28.00 -11.63 18.03
CA ARG A 550 -27.63 -10.86 16.84
C ARG A 550 -28.44 -11.27 15.60
N LEU A 551 -28.71 -12.55 15.41
CA LEU A 551 -29.60 -13.04 14.35
C LEU A 551 -31.02 -12.46 14.53
N ASP A 552 -31.57 -12.48 15.75
CA ASP A 552 -32.89 -11.90 16.03
C ASP A 552 -32.94 -10.41 15.69
N GLU A 553 -31.89 -9.66 15.99
CA GLU A 553 -31.79 -8.23 15.69
C GLU A 553 -31.79 -7.96 14.16
N VAL A 554 -30.93 -8.67 13.40
CA VAL A 554 -30.70 -8.35 11.98
C VAL A 554 -31.71 -9.01 11.04
N VAL A 555 -32.18 -10.21 11.39
CA VAL A 555 -33.12 -10.97 10.55
C VAL A 555 -34.58 -10.52 10.75
N ARG A 556 -34.95 -10.08 11.96
CA ARG A 556 -36.29 -9.54 12.22
C ARG A 556 -36.46 -8.08 11.83
N ALA A 557 -35.38 -7.28 11.89
CA ALA A 557 -35.43 -5.88 11.45
C ALA A 557 -35.72 -5.73 9.95
N GLY A 558 -35.34 -6.71 9.12
CA GLY A 558 -35.70 -6.75 7.70
C GLY A 558 -37.17 -7.07 7.41
N ALA A 559 -37.97 -7.44 8.42
CA ALA A 559 -39.40 -7.75 8.29
C ALA A 559 -40.33 -6.58 8.72
N THR A 560 -39.78 -5.47 9.19
CA THR A 560 -40.56 -4.27 9.54
C THR A 560 -40.50 -3.26 8.39
N GLU A 561 -41.67 -2.74 7.96
CA GLU A 561 -41.82 -1.71 6.93
C GLU A 561 -40.91 -0.47 7.19
N PRO A 562 -40.48 0.23 6.11
CA PRO A 562 -39.63 1.39 6.26
C PRO A 562 -40.33 2.44 7.11
N LEU A 563 -39.65 2.88 8.16
CA LEU A 563 -40.06 4.05 8.97
C LEU A 563 -40.13 5.26 8.03
N THR A 564 -41.31 5.74 7.73
CA THR A 564 -41.52 7.04 7.08
C THR A 564 -40.95 8.12 7.97
N PRO A 565 -40.04 8.97 7.47
CA PRO A 565 -39.55 10.12 8.26
C PRO A 565 -40.67 11.10 8.50
N HIS A 566 -40.90 11.43 9.75
CA HIS A 566 -41.70 12.61 10.17
C HIS A 566 -40.85 13.88 10.20
#